data_6e4c2aa77c449aef7f3178cf6d091728
#
_entry.id   6e4c2aa77c449aef7f3178cf6d091728
#
_cell.length_a   1.000
_cell.length_b   1.000
_cell.length_c   1.000
_cell.angle_alpha   90.00
_cell.angle_beta   90.00
_cell.angle_gamma   90.00
#
_symmetry.space_group_name_H-M   'P 1'
#
loop_
_entity.id
_entity.type
_entity.pdbx_description
1 polymer ?
#
loop_
_entity_poly.entity_id
_entity_poly.type
_entity_poly.pdbx_seq_one_letter_code
_entity_poly.pdbx_strand_id
1 'polypeptide(L)'
;PIDSAARRISIMGICNKFAGIISPLIFAALILKADDSELFALIESGTLDATTQNAMLNELIQRVIVPYAILGVLLLLAGIGIRYSVLPEINTDEQNATDDKESGHSNRKSIFGFPYLILGALAIFFHVGTQVIAIDTIINYANSMGMDLLEAKAFPSYTLACTMIGYILGIIVIPKYISQKNALIICTVLGLFLSFGVVLADFNVTLFGHQANASIFFLNALGFPNALIYAGIWPLSIHGLGKFTKTGSSL
;
A
#
# COMPACT_ATOMS: atom_id res chain seq x y z
N PRO A 1 18.47 2.73 15.29
CA PRO A 1 18.67 1.31 15.55
C PRO A 1 17.79 0.47 14.63
N ILE A 2 18.32 -0.59 14.07
CA ILE A 2 17.65 -1.51 13.14
C ILE A 2 16.43 -2.16 13.79
N ASP A 3 16.54 -2.48 15.09
CA ASP A 3 15.47 -3.12 15.88
C ASP A 3 14.15 -2.33 15.92
N SER A 4 14.19 -1.01 15.69
CA SER A 4 13.02 -0.15 15.65
C SER A 4 12.62 0.29 14.24
N ALA A 5 13.29 -0.23 13.20
CA ALA A 5 13.03 0.17 11.81
C ALA A 5 11.60 -0.19 11.38
N ALA A 6 11.13 -1.40 11.66
CA ALA A 6 9.77 -1.82 11.37
C ALA A 6 8.72 -0.93 12.04
N ARG A 7 8.97 -0.50 13.29
CA ARG A 7 8.09 0.42 14.02
C ARG A 7 8.00 1.79 13.32
N ARG A 8 9.13 2.35 12.89
CA ARG A 8 9.18 3.62 12.16
C ARG A 8 8.47 3.52 10.81
N ILE A 9 8.70 2.45 10.07
CA ILE A 9 8.01 2.18 8.80
C ILE A 9 6.50 2.02 9.03
N SER A 10 6.09 1.38 10.12
CA SER A 10 4.66 1.26 10.47
C SER A 10 4.00 2.62 10.74
N ILE A 11 4.69 3.55 11.42
CA ILE A 11 4.17 4.92 11.63
C ILE A 11 3.98 5.63 10.28
N MET A 12 4.97 5.57 9.39
CA MET A 12 4.86 6.13 8.05
C MET A 12 3.75 5.44 7.25
N GLY A 13 3.60 4.12 7.42
CA GLY A 13 2.56 3.33 6.79
C GLY A 13 1.15 3.78 7.19
N ILE A 14 0.92 4.11 8.46
CA ILE A 14 -0.37 4.65 8.93
C ILE A 14 -0.68 5.96 8.21
N CYS A 15 0.27 6.90 8.17
CA CYS A 15 0.08 8.17 7.46
C CYS A 15 -0.25 7.96 5.98
N ASN A 16 0.45 7.03 5.32
CA ASN A 16 0.19 6.68 3.92
C ASN A 16 -1.22 6.11 3.71
N LYS A 17 -1.64 5.15 4.56
CA LYS A 17 -2.97 4.54 4.42
C LYS A 17 -4.09 5.51 4.78
N PHE A 18 -3.89 6.37 5.75
CA PHE A 18 -4.82 7.45 6.08
C PHE A 18 -5.00 8.42 4.91
N ALA A 19 -3.91 8.83 4.26
CA ALA A 19 -3.96 9.60 3.03
C ALA A 19 -4.70 8.85 1.91
N GLY A 20 -4.46 7.55 1.76
CA GLY A 20 -5.15 6.69 0.78
C GLY A 20 -6.66 6.58 1.00
N ILE A 21 -7.15 6.68 2.25
CA ILE A 21 -8.58 6.70 2.55
C ILE A 21 -9.19 8.09 2.26
N ILE A 22 -8.50 9.16 2.64
CA ILE A 22 -9.03 10.53 2.55
C ILE A 22 -8.95 11.07 1.11
N SER A 23 -7.87 10.78 0.38
CA SER A 23 -7.62 11.32 -0.95
C SER A 23 -8.77 11.07 -1.93
N PRO A 24 -9.30 9.84 -2.08
CA PRO A 24 -10.44 9.59 -2.97
C PRO A 24 -11.70 10.38 -2.56
N LEU A 25 -11.94 10.56 -1.27
CA LEU A 25 -13.10 11.33 -0.78
C LEU A 25 -12.99 12.82 -1.15
N ILE A 26 -11.79 13.40 -0.98
CA ILE A 26 -11.52 14.79 -1.38
C ILE A 26 -11.67 14.92 -2.89
N PHE A 27 -11.06 14.02 -3.67
CA PHE A 27 -11.14 14.08 -5.13
C PHE A 27 -12.57 13.87 -5.63
N ALA A 28 -13.30 12.93 -5.06
CA ALA A 28 -14.71 12.74 -5.40
C ALA A 28 -15.54 14.00 -5.13
N ALA A 29 -15.36 14.63 -3.98
CA ALA A 29 -16.06 15.87 -3.64
C ALA A 29 -15.69 17.06 -4.53
N LEU A 30 -14.46 17.09 -5.10
CA LEU A 30 -14.02 18.15 -6.00
C LEU A 30 -14.47 17.93 -7.44
N ILE A 31 -14.57 16.68 -7.89
CA ILE A 31 -14.81 16.33 -9.29
C ILE A 31 -16.27 16.03 -9.56
N LEU A 32 -16.92 15.26 -8.66
CA LEU A 32 -18.30 14.80 -8.82
C LEU A 32 -19.32 15.83 -8.34
N LYS A 33 -20.32 16.05 -9.15
CA LYS A 33 -21.50 16.88 -8.81
C LYS A 33 -22.69 15.98 -8.47
N ALA A 34 -23.68 16.52 -7.79
CA ALA A 34 -24.89 15.77 -7.44
C ALA A 34 -25.65 15.23 -8.67
N ASP A 35 -25.62 15.98 -9.76
CA ASP A 35 -26.30 15.62 -11.02
C ASP A 35 -25.59 14.51 -11.81
N ASP A 36 -24.34 14.20 -11.46
CA ASP A 36 -23.58 13.16 -12.20
C ASP A 36 -24.11 11.73 -11.91
N SER A 37 -24.89 11.54 -10.85
CA SER A 37 -25.57 10.27 -10.58
C SER A 37 -26.58 9.89 -11.68
N GLU A 38 -27.31 10.87 -12.21
CA GLU A 38 -28.22 10.67 -13.34
C GLU A 38 -27.45 10.37 -14.62
N LEU A 39 -26.33 11.05 -14.82
CA LEU A 39 -25.42 10.81 -15.94
C LEU A 39 -24.89 9.37 -15.94
N PHE A 40 -24.40 8.88 -14.79
CA PHE A 40 -23.92 7.51 -14.66
C PHE A 40 -25.01 6.47 -14.93
N ALA A 41 -26.23 6.71 -14.43
CA ALA A 41 -27.38 5.86 -14.68
C ALA A 41 -27.76 5.82 -16.18
N LEU A 42 -27.68 6.96 -16.88
CA LEU A 42 -27.93 7.04 -18.31
C LEU A 42 -26.85 6.31 -19.13
N ILE A 43 -25.59 6.40 -18.74
CA ILE A 43 -24.49 5.67 -19.37
C ILE A 43 -24.67 4.16 -19.19
N GLU A 44 -25.02 3.72 -17.97
CA GLU A 44 -25.21 2.32 -17.64
C GLU A 44 -26.42 1.69 -18.34
N SER A 45 -27.47 2.48 -18.57
CA SER A 45 -28.66 2.03 -19.32
C SER A 45 -28.39 1.75 -20.79
N GLY A 46 -27.27 2.21 -21.35
CA GLY A 46 -26.91 2.03 -22.76
C GLY A 46 -27.84 2.74 -23.74
N THR A 47 -28.67 3.67 -23.27
CA THR A 47 -29.65 4.39 -24.09
C THR A 47 -29.06 5.59 -24.83
N LEU A 48 -27.84 6.01 -24.48
CA LEU A 48 -27.18 7.18 -25.07
C LEU A 48 -26.49 6.83 -26.39
N ASP A 49 -26.60 7.76 -27.35
CA ASP A 49 -25.80 7.74 -28.57
C ASP A 49 -24.30 7.90 -28.23
N ALA A 50 -23.43 7.19 -28.93
CA ALA A 50 -21.99 7.16 -28.66
C ALA A 50 -21.34 8.56 -28.70
N THR A 51 -21.84 9.47 -29.55
CA THR A 51 -21.35 10.86 -29.61
C THR A 51 -21.70 11.66 -28.36
N THR A 52 -22.92 11.52 -27.87
CA THR A 52 -23.39 12.17 -26.64
C THR A 52 -22.70 11.59 -25.41
N GLN A 53 -22.55 10.28 -25.34
CA GLN A 53 -21.80 9.61 -24.25
C GLN A 53 -20.35 10.10 -24.19
N ASN A 54 -19.65 10.19 -25.33
CA ASN A 54 -18.27 10.68 -25.38
C ASN A 54 -18.17 12.16 -24.99
N ALA A 55 -19.14 13.00 -25.37
CA ALA A 55 -19.15 14.40 -24.97
C ALA A 55 -19.30 14.56 -23.45
N MET A 56 -20.21 13.82 -22.83
CA MET A 56 -20.43 13.82 -21.39
C MET A 56 -19.23 13.29 -20.60
N LEU A 57 -18.60 12.19 -21.07
CA LEU A 57 -17.38 11.66 -20.49
C LEU A 57 -16.21 12.65 -20.61
N ASN A 58 -16.09 13.35 -21.73
CA ASN A 58 -15.06 14.37 -21.92
C ASN A 58 -15.25 15.55 -20.95
N GLU A 59 -16.49 15.96 -20.68
CA GLU A 59 -16.76 17.00 -19.67
C GLU A 59 -16.29 16.55 -18.28
N LEU A 60 -16.58 15.30 -17.87
CA LEU A 60 -16.09 14.73 -16.61
C LEU A 60 -14.56 14.70 -16.54
N ILE A 61 -13.90 14.30 -17.64
CA ILE A 61 -12.43 14.26 -17.74
C ILE A 61 -11.85 15.67 -17.58
N GLN A 62 -12.45 16.69 -18.19
CA GLN A 62 -11.97 18.06 -18.04
C GLN A 62 -12.06 18.59 -16.61
N ARG A 63 -13.05 18.17 -15.83
CA ARG A 63 -13.14 18.54 -14.42
C ARG A 63 -11.98 18.00 -13.57
N VAL A 64 -11.36 16.92 -14.01
CA VAL A 64 -10.19 16.31 -13.32
C VAL A 64 -8.92 17.14 -13.50
N ILE A 65 -8.80 17.89 -14.59
CA ILE A 65 -7.59 18.64 -14.93
C ILE A 65 -7.22 19.66 -13.85
N VAL A 66 -8.19 20.44 -13.37
CA VAL A 66 -7.92 21.49 -12.37
C VAL A 66 -7.44 20.93 -11.02
N PRO A 67 -8.09 19.94 -10.39
CA PRO A 67 -7.59 19.34 -9.16
C PRO A 67 -6.19 18.72 -9.31
N TYR A 68 -5.90 18.06 -10.43
CA TYR A 68 -4.57 17.50 -10.70
C TYR A 68 -3.51 18.59 -10.95
N ALA A 69 -3.86 19.67 -11.62
CA ALA A 69 -2.95 20.81 -11.79
C ALA A 69 -2.60 21.46 -10.44
N ILE A 70 -3.61 21.65 -9.56
CA ILE A 70 -3.40 22.14 -8.20
C ILE A 70 -2.47 21.21 -7.41
N LEU A 71 -2.72 19.89 -7.48
CA LEU A 71 -1.88 18.88 -6.83
C LEU A 71 -0.44 18.96 -7.37
N GLY A 72 -0.26 19.08 -8.69
CA GLY A 72 1.05 19.24 -9.31
C GLY A 72 1.81 20.45 -8.79
N VAL A 73 1.14 21.60 -8.69
CA VAL A 73 1.72 22.83 -8.11
C VAL A 73 2.08 22.63 -6.63
N LEU A 74 1.21 22.02 -5.84
CA LEU A 74 1.46 21.73 -4.42
C LEU A 74 2.68 20.82 -4.25
N LEU A 75 2.81 19.77 -5.07
CA LEU A 75 3.96 18.87 -5.05
C LEU A 75 5.25 19.59 -5.45
N LEU A 76 5.19 20.47 -6.44
CA LEU A 76 6.32 21.28 -6.85
C LEU A 76 6.76 22.22 -5.72
N LEU A 77 5.81 22.91 -5.07
CA LEU A 77 6.09 23.79 -3.93
C LEU A 77 6.66 22.99 -2.74
N ALA A 78 6.12 21.80 -2.47
CA ALA A 78 6.65 20.91 -1.45
C ALA A 78 8.08 20.47 -1.77
N GLY A 79 8.39 20.11 -3.02
CA GLY A 79 9.73 19.77 -3.47
C GLY A 79 10.71 20.94 -3.31
N ILE A 80 10.30 22.16 -3.68
CA ILE A 80 11.07 23.39 -3.46
C ILE A 80 11.27 23.63 -1.96
N GLY A 81 10.21 23.49 -1.16
CA GLY A 81 10.28 23.65 0.30
C GLY A 81 11.28 22.68 0.95
N ILE A 82 11.28 21.41 0.52
CA ILE A 82 12.26 20.42 0.99
C ILE A 82 13.68 20.80 0.57
N ARG A 83 13.86 21.28 -0.65
CA ARG A 83 15.19 21.71 -1.17
C ARG A 83 15.82 22.81 -0.35
N TYR A 84 15.00 23.75 0.16
CA TYR A 84 15.45 24.88 0.97
C TYR A 84 15.24 24.68 2.48
N SER A 85 14.73 23.52 2.90
CA SER A 85 14.53 23.23 4.32
C SER A 85 15.88 22.98 5.02
N VAL A 86 15.91 23.25 6.33
CA VAL A 86 17.05 22.98 7.22
C VAL A 86 17.13 21.50 7.61
N LEU A 87 16.63 20.60 6.77
CA LEU A 87 16.71 19.15 7.04
C LEU A 87 18.21 18.75 6.98
N PRO A 88 18.74 18.17 8.07
CA PRO A 88 20.13 17.73 8.09
C PRO A 88 20.34 16.63 7.04
N GLU A 89 21.35 16.77 6.21
CA GLU A 89 21.85 15.66 5.41
C GLU A 89 22.36 14.58 6.36
N ILE A 90 21.71 13.44 6.35
CA ILE A 90 22.17 12.29 7.12
C ILE A 90 23.36 11.69 6.36
N ASN A 91 24.56 11.87 6.91
CA ASN A 91 25.77 11.20 6.43
C ASN A 91 25.64 9.69 6.75
N THR A 92 24.97 8.97 5.88
CA THR A 92 24.82 7.51 5.98
C THR A 92 26.16 6.79 5.89
N ASP A 93 27.16 7.41 5.29
CA ASP A 93 28.48 6.77 5.09
C ASP A 93 29.27 6.58 6.40
N GLU A 94 29.14 7.51 7.36
CA GLU A 94 29.76 7.37 8.69
C GLU A 94 29.05 6.32 9.56
N GLN A 95 27.72 6.26 9.49
CA GLN A 95 26.94 5.24 10.20
C GLN A 95 27.16 3.86 9.62
N ASN A 96 27.27 3.76 8.30
CA ASN A 96 27.52 2.51 7.59
C ASN A 96 28.94 1.98 7.79
N ALA A 97 29.94 2.87 7.98
CA ALA A 97 31.32 2.48 8.27
C ALA A 97 31.46 1.83 9.68
N THR A 98 30.57 2.14 10.62
CA THR A 98 30.51 1.48 11.93
C THR A 98 29.90 0.08 11.84
N ASP A 99 28.85 -0.06 11.02
CA ASP A 99 28.21 -1.37 10.77
C ASP A 99 29.12 -2.33 10.00
N ASP A 100 30.00 -1.83 9.11
CA ASP A 100 30.99 -2.62 8.40
C ASP A 100 32.00 -3.31 9.34
N LYS A 101 32.34 -2.64 10.47
CA LYS A 101 33.26 -3.19 11.46
C LYS A 101 32.63 -4.29 12.33
N GLU A 102 31.33 -4.18 12.60
CA GLU A 102 30.60 -5.15 13.42
C GLU A 102 30.13 -6.37 12.61
N SER A 103 29.81 -6.20 11.33
CA SER A 103 29.24 -7.26 10.50
C SER A 103 30.26 -8.18 9.81
N GLY A 104 31.56 -7.88 9.87
CA GLY A 104 32.60 -8.70 9.25
C GLY A 104 32.53 -8.82 7.71
N HIS A 105 31.69 -8.02 7.05
CA HIS A 105 31.45 -8.06 5.60
C HIS A 105 32.31 -7.08 4.79
N SER A 106 33.30 -6.48 5.41
CA SER A 106 34.18 -5.42 4.87
C SER A 106 34.90 -5.80 3.55
N ASN A 107 34.93 -7.08 3.18
CA ASN A 107 35.72 -7.57 2.04
C ASN A 107 34.91 -7.76 0.75
N ARG A 108 33.59 -7.45 0.72
CA ARG A 108 32.78 -7.62 -0.48
C ARG A 108 32.92 -6.41 -1.41
N LYS A 109 33.29 -6.70 -2.68
CA LYS A 109 33.59 -5.68 -3.70
C LYS A 109 32.36 -5.26 -4.52
N SER A 110 31.23 -5.97 -4.39
CA SER A 110 30.03 -5.74 -5.20
C SER A 110 28.77 -5.92 -4.38
N ILE A 111 27.73 -5.14 -4.70
CA ILE A 111 26.40 -5.24 -4.15
C ILE A 111 25.75 -6.62 -4.41
N PHE A 112 26.07 -7.24 -5.53
CA PHE A 112 25.62 -8.60 -5.88
C PHE A 112 26.26 -9.70 -5.02
N GLY A 113 27.25 -9.35 -4.20
CA GLY A 113 27.80 -10.25 -3.19
C GLY A 113 26.86 -10.51 -2.00
N PHE A 114 25.69 -9.82 -1.94
CA PHE A 114 24.70 -9.95 -0.87
C PHE A 114 23.42 -10.64 -1.38
N PRO A 115 23.33 -11.97 -1.38
CA PRO A 115 22.20 -12.69 -1.96
C PRO A 115 20.87 -12.37 -1.28
N TYR A 116 20.90 -12.05 0.02
CA TYR A 116 19.70 -11.66 0.78
C TYR A 116 19.12 -10.32 0.33
N LEU A 117 19.90 -9.40 -0.22
CA LEU A 117 19.41 -8.16 -0.81
C LEU A 117 18.57 -8.44 -2.05
N ILE A 118 19.04 -9.30 -2.95
CA ILE A 118 18.32 -9.68 -4.17
C ILE A 118 17.03 -10.41 -3.80
N LEU A 119 17.10 -11.35 -2.85
CA LEU A 119 15.92 -12.05 -2.35
C LEU A 119 14.92 -11.09 -1.70
N GLY A 120 15.42 -10.10 -0.94
CA GLY A 120 14.61 -9.06 -0.34
C GLY A 120 13.92 -8.17 -1.37
N ALA A 121 14.64 -7.74 -2.42
CA ALA A 121 14.07 -6.96 -3.51
C ALA A 121 12.97 -7.75 -4.25
N LEU A 122 13.20 -9.02 -4.56
CA LEU A 122 12.18 -9.89 -5.14
C LEU A 122 10.98 -10.09 -4.21
N ALA A 123 11.23 -10.29 -2.92
CA ALA A 123 10.16 -10.44 -1.93
C ALA A 123 9.29 -9.17 -1.84
N ILE A 124 9.90 -7.98 -1.85
CA ILE A 124 9.19 -6.70 -1.87
C ILE A 124 8.41 -6.55 -3.18
N PHE A 125 9.01 -6.88 -4.32
CA PHE A 125 8.35 -6.81 -5.62
C PHE A 125 7.05 -7.63 -5.64
N PHE A 126 7.12 -8.91 -5.26
CA PHE A 126 5.93 -9.76 -5.20
C PHE A 126 4.94 -9.31 -4.15
N HIS A 127 5.42 -8.90 -2.98
CA HIS A 127 4.55 -8.45 -1.89
C HIS A 127 3.78 -7.18 -2.27
N VAL A 128 4.46 -6.16 -2.79
CA VAL A 128 3.80 -4.91 -3.22
C VAL A 128 2.87 -5.16 -4.39
N GLY A 129 3.28 -5.98 -5.36
CA GLY A 129 2.43 -6.38 -6.48
C GLY A 129 1.12 -7.02 -6.01
N THR A 130 1.18 -8.03 -5.13
CA THR A 130 -0.01 -8.69 -4.59
C THR A 130 -0.86 -7.75 -3.73
N GLN A 131 -0.26 -6.85 -2.96
CA GLN A 131 -0.98 -5.87 -2.15
C GLN A 131 -1.78 -4.89 -3.02
N VAL A 132 -1.17 -4.35 -4.08
CA VAL A 132 -1.82 -3.42 -4.99
C VAL A 132 -2.96 -4.11 -5.73
N ILE A 133 -2.72 -5.30 -6.29
CA ILE A 133 -3.75 -6.09 -6.95
C ILE A 133 -4.93 -6.32 -6.01
N ALA A 134 -4.70 -6.75 -4.78
CA ALA A 134 -5.76 -7.03 -3.81
C ALA A 134 -6.63 -5.80 -3.50
N ILE A 135 -6.06 -4.59 -3.49
CA ILE A 135 -6.79 -3.34 -3.22
C ILE A 135 -7.53 -2.87 -4.48
N ASP A 136 -6.87 -2.87 -5.63
CA ASP A 136 -7.41 -2.26 -6.85
C ASP A 136 -8.44 -3.17 -7.54
N THR A 137 -8.28 -4.49 -7.42
CA THR A 137 -9.19 -5.44 -8.10
C THR A 137 -10.36 -5.89 -7.23
N ILE A 138 -10.39 -5.58 -5.93
CA ILE A 138 -11.41 -6.09 -5.00
C ILE A 138 -12.84 -5.70 -5.42
N ILE A 139 -13.02 -4.50 -5.99
CA ILE A 139 -14.32 -4.03 -6.48
C ILE A 139 -14.78 -4.91 -7.64
N ASN A 140 -13.90 -5.11 -8.63
CA ASN A 140 -14.21 -5.94 -9.80
C ASN A 140 -14.42 -7.42 -9.40
N TYR A 141 -13.66 -7.89 -8.42
CA TYR A 141 -13.80 -9.24 -7.89
C TYR A 141 -15.15 -9.43 -7.19
N ALA A 142 -15.56 -8.48 -6.32
CA ALA A 142 -16.86 -8.50 -5.68
C ALA A 142 -18.01 -8.43 -6.69
N ASN A 143 -17.88 -7.59 -7.70
CA ASN A 143 -18.86 -7.47 -8.79
C ASN A 143 -18.96 -8.77 -9.61
N SER A 144 -17.85 -9.43 -9.92
CA SER A 144 -17.85 -10.72 -10.62
C SER A 144 -18.51 -11.85 -9.81
N MET A 145 -18.61 -11.69 -8.48
CA MET A 145 -19.32 -12.57 -7.56
C MET A 145 -20.80 -12.18 -7.38
N GLY A 146 -21.32 -11.27 -8.21
CA GLY A 146 -22.73 -10.86 -8.22
C GLY A 146 -23.09 -9.75 -7.24
N MET A 147 -22.10 -9.08 -6.64
CA MET A 147 -22.34 -7.93 -5.76
C MET A 147 -22.55 -6.64 -6.58
N ASP A 148 -23.48 -5.80 -6.12
CA ASP A 148 -23.67 -4.47 -6.70
C ASP A 148 -22.41 -3.61 -6.57
N LEU A 149 -22.08 -2.87 -7.61
CA LEU A 149 -20.93 -1.97 -7.66
C LEU A 149 -20.97 -0.90 -6.55
N LEU A 150 -22.17 -0.42 -6.21
CA LEU A 150 -22.36 0.56 -5.14
C LEU A 150 -22.04 -0.02 -3.75
N GLU A 151 -22.24 -1.30 -3.54
CA GLU A 151 -21.81 -2.00 -2.32
C GLU A 151 -20.33 -2.35 -2.38
N ALA A 152 -19.85 -2.85 -3.52
CA ALA A 152 -18.47 -3.29 -3.72
C ALA A 152 -17.45 -2.18 -3.48
N LYS A 153 -17.78 -0.91 -3.75
CA LYS A 153 -16.89 0.24 -3.52
C LYS A 153 -16.43 0.46 -2.07
N ALA A 154 -17.11 -0.16 -1.10
CA ALA A 154 -16.73 -0.05 0.31
C ALA A 154 -15.53 -0.95 0.69
N PHE A 155 -15.32 -2.05 -0.03
CA PHE A 155 -14.34 -3.08 0.33
C PHE A 155 -12.87 -2.63 0.33
N PRO A 156 -12.40 -1.77 -0.60
CA PRO A 156 -11.05 -1.21 -0.51
C PRO A 156 -10.80 -0.51 0.83
N SER A 157 -11.79 0.19 1.36
CA SER A 157 -11.68 0.87 2.65
C SER A 157 -11.54 -0.12 3.82
N TYR A 158 -12.23 -1.27 3.76
CA TYR A 158 -12.06 -2.33 4.75
C TYR A 158 -10.67 -2.96 4.69
N THR A 159 -10.12 -3.19 3.49
CA THR A 159 -8.74 -3.66 3.33
C THR A 159 -7.74 -2.67 3.93
N LEU A 160 -7.93 -1.38 3.66
CA LEU A 160 -7.07 -0.33 4.22
C LEU A 160 -7.20 -0.22 5.73
N ALA A 161 -8.42 -0.35 6.28
CA ALA A 161 -8.66 -0.38 7.72
C ALA A 161 -7.96 -1.58 8.39
N CYS A 162 -8.04 -2.77 7.82
CA CYS A 162 -7.29 -3.95 8.28
C CYS A 162 -5.78 -3.69 8.24
N THR A 163 -5.27 -3.03 7.20
CA THR A 163 -3.86 -2.66 7.09
C THR A 163 -3.46 -1.67 8.19
N MET A 164 -4.29 -0.67 8.49
CA MET A 164 -4.03 0.28 9.58
C MET A 164 -3.99 -0.42 10.93
N ILE A 165 -4.91 -1.34 11.21
CA ILE A 165 -4.89 -2.17 12.42
C ILE A 165 -3.57 -2.94 12.52
N GLY A 166 -3.10 -3.54 11.41
CA GLY A 166 -1.81 -4.22 11.34
C GLY A 166 -0.64 -3.31 11.71
N TYR A 167 -0.58 -2.09 11.18
CA TYR A 167 0.46 -1.13 11.55
C TYR A 167 0.39 -0.70 13.01
N ILE A 168 -0.80 -0.42 13.55
CA ILE A 168 -0.99 -0.03 14.96
C ILE A 168 -0.49 -1.14 15.88
N LEU A 169 -0.88 -2.39 15.61
CA LEU A 169 -0.41 -3.53 16.37
C LEU A 169 1.11 -3.72 16.23
N GLY A 170 1.66 -3.53 15.04
CA GLY A 170 3.10 -3.56 14.81
C GLY A 170 3.87 -2.54 15.67
N ILE A 171 3.36 -1.31 15.79
CA ILE A 171 3.96 -0.27 16.63
C ILE A 171 3.97 -0.65 18.11
N ILE A 172 2.89 -1.29 18.58
CA ILE A 172 2.72 -1.68 19.98
C ILE A 172 3.59 -2.91 20.32
N VAL A 173 3.63 -3.87 19.39
CA VAL A 173 4.18 -5.21 19.64
C VAL A 173 5.68 -5.27 19.33
N ILE A 174 6.15 -4.53 18.31
CA ILE A 174 7.56 -4.54 17.88
C ILE A 174 8.31 -3.33 18.48
N PRO A 175 9.50 -3.48 19.05
CA PRO A 175 10.21 -4.73 19.38
C PRO A 175 9.89 -5.29 20.76
N LYS A 176 8.94 -4.68 21.49
CA LYS A 176 8.72 -4.90 22.93
C LYS A 176 8.38 -6.35 23.28
N TYR A 177 7.51 -6.98 22.49
CA TYR A 177 7.00 -8.34 22.76
C TYR A 177 7.49 -9.36 21.73
N ILE A 178 7.67 -8.95 20.47
CA ILE A 178 8.05 -9.83 19.38
C ILE A 178 9.17 -9.16 18.58
N SER A 179 10.17 -9.94 18.16
CA SER A 179 11.20 -9.45 17.26
C SER A 179 10.63 -9.18 15.86
N GLN A 180 11.23 -8.24 15.14
CA GLN A 180 10.84 -7.90 13.76
C GLN A 180 10.81 -9.13 12.85
N LYS A 181 11.80 -10.04 12.99
CA LYS A 181 11.88 -11.29 12.23
C LYS A 181 10.69 -12.21 12.51
N ASN A 182 10.34 -12.38 13.80
CA ASN A 182 9.21 -13.24 14.16
C ASN A 182 7.87 -12.65 13.72
N ALA A 183 7.71 -11.32 13.82
CA ALA A 183 6.53 -10.64 13.30
C ALA A 183 6.37 -10.85 11.79
N LEU A 184 7.46 -10.77 11.02
CA LEU A 184 7.46 -11.05 9.59
C LEU A 184 7.01 -12.49 9.31
N ILE A 185 7.57 -13.48 10.03
CA ILE A 185 7.22 -14.90 9.85
C ILE A 185 5.73 -15.13 10.15
N ILE A 186 5.24 -14.62 11.29
CA ILE A 186 3.83 -14.76 11.70
C ILE A 186 2.91 -14.15 10.64
N CYS A 187 3.20 -12.93 10.19
CA CYS A 187 2.38 -12.27 9.18
C CYS A 187 2.43 -12.97 7.82
N THR A 188 3.59 -13.50 7.42
CA THR A 188 3.71 -14.26 6.16
C THR A 188 2.89 -15.55 6.22
N VAL A 189 2.96 -16.29 7.33
CA VAL A 189 2.17 -17.51 7.52
C VAL A 189 0.67 -17.19 7.57
N LEU A 190 0.28 -16.14 8.32
CA LEU A 190 -1.11 -15.70 8.37
C LEU A 190 -1.62 -15.28 6.99
N GLY A 191 -0.82 -14.52 6.22
CA GLY A 191 -1.15 -14.13 4.87
C GLY A 191 -1.36 -15.32 3.95
N LEU A 192 -0.52 -16.36 4.08
CA LEU A 192 -0.68 -17.61 3.33
C LEU A 192 -2.01 -18.30 3.67
N PHE A 193 -2.36 -18.44 4.95
CA PHE A 193 -3.65 -19.04 5.35
C PHE A 193 -4.85 -18.23 4.85
N LEU A 194 -4.80 -16.90 4.95
CA LEU A 194 -5.86 -16.04 4.42
C LEU A 194 -5.99 -16.15 2.90
N SER A 195 -4.86 -16.28 2.18
CA SER A 195 -4.87 -16.49 0.73
C SER A 195 -5.54 -17.82 0.35
N PHE A 196 -5.31 -18.89 1.11
CA PHE A 196 -6.06 -20.13 0.94
C PHE A 196 -7.55 -19.93 1.22
N GLY A 197 -7.91 -19.12 2.23
CA GLY A 197 -9.29 -18.73 2.50
C GLY A 197 -9.95 -18.03 1.30
N VAL A 198 -9.25 -17.14 0.61
CA VAL A 198 -9.75 -16.49 -0.61
C VAL A 198 -10.08 -17.50 -1.71
N VAL A 199 -9.24 -18.53 -1.87
CA VAL A 199 -9.40 -19.52 -2.95
C VAL A 199 -10.44 -20.59 -2.61
N LEU A 200 -10.52 -21.00 -1.34
CA LEU A 200 -11.32 -22.16 -0.92
C LEU A 200 -12.69 -21.79 -0.35
N ALA A 201 -12.91 -20.55 0.07
CA ALA A 201 -14.17 -20.14 0.65
C ALA A 201 -15.20 -19.83 -0.45
N ASP A 202 -16.14 -20.73 -0.65
CA ASP A 202 -17.25 -20.56 -1.59
C ASP A 202 -18.59 -20.65 -0.83
N PHE A 203 -18.79 -19.74 0.10
CA PHE A 203 -20.03 -19.58 0.86
C PHE A 203 -20.30 -18.12 1.19
N ASN A 204 -21.58 -17.76 1.30
CA ASN A 204 -21.97 -16.38 1.61
C ASN A 204 -22.01 -16.14 3.13
N VAL A 205 -21.50 -14.97 3.52
CA VAL A 205 -21.48 -14.49 4.91
C VAL A 205 -22.00 -13.06 4.94
N THR A 206 -22.72 -12.71 6.00
CA THR A 206 -23.12 -11.32 6.25
C THR A 206 -22.19 -10.73 7.31
N LEU A 207 -21.35 -9.79 6.90
CA LEU A 207 -20.42 -9.06 7.78
C LEU A 207 -20.50 -7.57 7.47
N PHE A 208 -20.42 -6.73 8.51
CA PHE A 208 -20.47 -5.27 8.39
C PHE A 208 -21.72 -4.73 7.64
N GLY A 209 -22.83 -5.50 7.66
CA GLY A 209 -24.07 -5.13 6.97
C GLY A 209 -24.09 -5.51 5.48
N HIS A 210 -23.04 -6.12 4.95
CA HIS A 210 -22.96 -6.59 3.56
C HIS A 210 -23.04 -8.10 3.50
N GLN A 211 -23.90 -8.63 2.63
CA GLN A 211 -23.95 -10.04 2.30
C GLN A 211 -23.05 -10.31 1.10
N ALA A 212 -21.95 -11.00 1.33
CA ALA A 212 -20.97 -11.28 0.29
C ALA A 212 -20.37 -12.67 0.41
N ASN A 213 -19.72 -13.14 -0.64
CA ASN A 213 -18.92 -14.36 -0.59
C ASN A 213 -17.78 -14.19 0.43
N ALA A 214 -17.55 -15.18 1.26
CA ALA A 214 -16.53 -15.16 2.31
C ALA A 214 -15.13 -14.88 1.78
N SER A 215 -14.83 -15.27 0.53
CA SER A 215 -13.55 -14.98 -0.14
C SER A 215 -13.21 -13.50 -0.15
N ILE A 216 -14.22 -12.62 -0.31
CA ILE A 216 -14.03 -11.17 -0.32
C ILE A 216 -13.57 -10.68 1.06
N PHE A 217 -14.13 -11.23 2.14
CA PHE A 217 -13.72 -10.87 3.51
C PHE A 217 -12.34 -11.42 3.85
N PHE A 218 -11.96 -12.60 3.36
CA PHE A 218 -10.58 -13.08 3.46
C PHE A 218 -9.61 -12.18 2.71
N LEU A 219 -9.99 -11.67 1.53
CA LEU A 219 -9.20 -10.72 0.77
C LEU A 219 -9.02 -9.40 1.53
N ASN A 220 -10.07 -8.88 2.18
CA ASN A 220 -9.98 -7.71 3.06
C ASN A 220 -9.04 -7.97 4.25
N ALA A 221 -9.16 -9.13 4.88
CA ALA A 221 -8.35 -9.51 6.03
C ALA A 221 -6.85 -9.60 5.69
N LEU A 222 -6.49 -9.89 4.43
CA LEU A 222 -5.09 -9.86 3.95
C LEU A 222 -4.42 -8.50 4.14
N GLY A 223 -5.19 -7.42 4.21
CA GLY A 223 -4.66 -6.10 4.57
C GLY A 223 -3.87 -6.12 5.88
N PHE A 224 -4.32 -6.88 6.88
CA PHE A 224 -3.67 -6.94 8.19
C PHE A 224 -2.23 -7.48 8.15
N PRO A 225 -1.94 -8.70 7.68
CA PRO A 225 -0.57 -9.19 7.59
C PRO A 225 0.28 -8.39 6.60
N ASN A 226 -0.30 -7.86 5.53
CA ASN A 226 0.41 -7.07 4.54
C ASN A 226 1.08 -5.84 5.14
N ALA A 227 0.53 -5.24 6.20
CA ALA A 227 1.13 -4.11 6.87
C ALA A 227 2.54 -4.40 7.38
N LEU A 228 2.75 -5.55 8.03
CA LEU A 228 4.00 -5.88 8.68
C LEU A 228 4.99 -6.64 7.78
N ILE A 229 4.53 -7.24 6.70
CA ILE A 229 5.41 -7.95 5.77
C ILE A 229 6.38 -6.97 5.12
N TYR A 230 5.89 -5.86 4.54
CA TYR A 230 6.77 -4.82 3.97
C TYR A 230 7.72 -4.24 5.02
N ALA A 231 7.17 -3.86 6.18
CA ALA A 231 7.93 -3.27 7.28
C ALA A 231 9.00 -4.22 7.83
N GLY A 232 8.81 -5.53 7.69
CA GLY A 232 9.77 -6.55 8.09
C GLY A 232 10.83 -6.85 7.05
N ILE A 233 10.45 -6.99 5.78
CA ILE A 233 11.38 -7.35 4.70
C ILE A 233 12.41 -6.24 4.47
N TRP A 234 11.97 -4.99 4.36
CA TRP A 234 12.83 -3.86 4.02
C TRP A 234 14.08 -3.75 4.91
N PRO A 235 13.96 -3.64 6.25
CA PRO A 235 15.13 -3.51 7.11
C PRO A 235 16.04 -4.74 7.10
N LEU A 236 15.46 -5.93 6.94
CA LEU A 236 16.23 -7.18 6.87
C LEU A 236 17.02 -7.27 5.57
N SER A 237 16.48 -6.76 4.47
CA SER A 237 17.14 -6.77 3.16
C SER A 237 18.35 -5.86 3.07
N ILE A 238 18.33 -4.73 3.79
CA ILE A 238 19.42 -3.74 3.77
C ILE A 238 20.36 -3.86 4.96
N HIS A 239 20.12 -4.84 5.86
CA HIS A 239 20.95 -5.04 7.04
C HIS A 239 22.37 -5.49 6.67
N GLY A 240 23.39 -4.84 7.23
CA GLY A 240 24.78 -5.24 7.05
C GLY A 240 25.37 -4.99 5.66
N LEU A 241 24.76 -4.12 4.84
CA LEU A 241 25.30 -3.73 3.54
C LEU A 241 26.47 -2.74 3.64
N GLY A 242 26.69 -2.10 4.80
CA GLY A 242 27.75 -1.13 5.02
C GLY A 242 27.71 -0.01 3.96
N LYS A 243 28.83 0.22 3.27
CA LYS A 243 28.94 1.22 2.19
C LYS A 243 27.94 1.05 1.03
N PHE A 244 27.36 -0.13 0.87
CA PHE A 244 26.37 -0.40 -0.18
C PHE A 244 24.93 -0.14 0.26
N THR A 245 24.68 0.31 1.50
CA THR A 245 23.32 0.55 2.00
C THR A 245 22.55 1.56 1.14
N LYS A 246 23.20 2.66 0.74
CA LYS A 246 22.59 3.69 -0.12
C LYS A 246 22.18 3.11 -1.48
N THR A 247 23.05 2.37 -2.12
CA THR A 247 22.78 1.74 -3.43
C THR A 247 21.82 0.57 -3.29
N GLY A 248 21.92 -0.22 -2.21
CA GLY A 248 21.03 -1.34 -1.93
C GLY A 248 19.60 -0.93 -1.61
N SER A 249 19.42 0.24 -1.00
CA SER A 249 18.07 0.78 -0.72
C SER A 249 17.38 1.38 -1.94
N SER A 250 18.10 1.59 -3.05
CA SER A 250 17.54 2.08 -4.31
C SER A 250 17.16 0.97 -5.31
N LEU A 251 17.50 -0.28 -5.00
CA LEU A 251 17.06 -1.47 -5.73
C LEU A 251 15.65 -1.87 -5.34
#